data_58a12490a9b0cfb8dd8c17f4097ac1ff
#
_entry.id   58a12490a9b0cfb8dd8c17f4097ac1ff
#
_cell.length_a   1.000
_cell.length_b   1.000
_cell.length_c   1.000
_cell.angle_alpha   90.00
_cell.angle_beta   90.00
_cell.angle_gamma   90.00
#
_symmetry.space_group_name_H-M   'P 1'
#
loop_
_entity.id
_entity.type
_entity.pdbx_description
1 polymer ?
#
loop_
_entity_poly.entity_id
_entity_poly.type
_entity_poly.pdbx_seq_one_letter_code
_entity_poly.pdbx_strand_id
1 'polypeptide(L)'
;KPVDPRRVERMADALAHRGPDGSGVWTAPGVGLGHRRLSVIDLEGSPQPMHSADGRAVIVFNGEIYNYRELRRELIQDGAQFHTDGDTEVILAAWRKWGPDCLHRLEGMFVFALYDCDRRQLFLARDRLGVKPLYLARLEGGALAFASELKGLLAHPLLRRTIDPLAIEDYMTWGYVPDHRSVLKGVEKLAAGHFLLLEHGRTPEPQRQWWDVSFAEREKGGTRDLSAQLLHRMREGVGSRMVADVPLGAFLSGGVDSSSVVALMSEASNSPVTTCSIGFDVESVDETRYARQVAELFATDHHERIVSADQFDAIDSIAAIFDEPFADASALPT
;
A
#
# COMPACT_ATOMS: atom_id res chain seq x y z
N LYS A 1 12.40 -2.41 27.55
CA LYS A 1 13.77 -1.92 27.26
C LYS A 1 13.67 -0.79 26.25
N PRO A 2 14.57 0.19 26.25
CA PRO A 2 14.58 1.22 25.20
C PRO A 2 14.87 0.56 23.85
N VAL A 3 14.20 1.06 22.81
CA VAL A 3 14.48 0.71 21.43
C VAL A 3 15.69 1.54 20.98
N ASP A 4 16.64 0.90 20.29
CA ASP A 4 17.78 1.60 19.69
C ASP A 4 17.33 2.31 18.40
N PRO A 5 17.32 3.67 18.34
CA PRO A 5 16.88 4.40 17.15
C PRO A 5 17.67 4.04 15.89
N ARG A 6 18.96 3.72 16.02
CA ARG A 6 19.81 3.32 14.88
C ARG A 6 19.36 2.03 14.20
N ARG A 7 18.68 1.14 14.96
CA ARG A 7 18.10 -0.09 14.35
C ARG A 7 16.87 0.24 13.53
N VAL A 8 16.02 1.12 14.04
CA VAL A 8 14.83 1.59 13.32
C VAL A 8 15.24 2.34 12.06
N GLU A 9 16.24 3.22 12.17
CA GLU A 9 16.80 3.97 11.04
C GLU A 9 17.33 3.03 9.95
N ARG A 10 18.17 2.03 10.29
CA ARG A 10 18.66 1.05 9.32
C ARG A 10 17.55 0.27 8.61
N MET A 11 16.49 -0.09 9.34
CA MET A 11 15.32 -0.74 8.74
C MET A 11 14.58 0.20 7.78
N ALA A 12 14.43 1.47 8.14
CA ALA A 12 13.84 2.47 7.26
C ALA A 12 14.73 2.76 6.04
N ASP A 13 16.05 2.86 6.22
CA ASP A 13 17.01 3.12 5.13
C ASP A 13 17.00 2.04 4.05
N ALA A 14 16.77 0.78 4.43
CA ALA A 14 16.60 -0.32 3.48
C ALA A 14 15.39 -0.12 2.55
N LEU A 15 14.46 0.78 2.89
CA LEU A 15 13.26 1.13 2.12
C LEU A 15 13.38 2.48 1.40
N ALA A 16 14.58 3.08 1.30
CA ALA A 16 14.77 4.41 0.74
C ALA A 16 14.28 4.54 -0.71
N HIS A 17 14.36 3.46 -1.51
CA HIS A 17 13.84 3.40 -2.88
C HIS A 17 12.33 3.63 -2.98
N ARG A 18 11.57 3.29 -1.93
CA ARG A 18 10.10 3.49 -1.87
C ARG A 18 9.70 4.91 -1.47
N GLY A 19 10.57 5.62 -0.78
CA GLY A 19 10.25 6.93 -0.23
C GLY A 19 11.49 7.82 -0.21
N PRO A 20 11.84 8.42 -1.37
CA PRO A 20 13.04 9.26 -1.50
C PRO A 20 12.87 10.66 -0.90
N ASP A 21 11.62 11.13 -0.71
CA ASP A 21 11.34 12.55 -0.43
C ASP A 21 11.48 12.92 1.04
N GLY A 22 11.43 11.93 1.94
CA GLY A 22 11.54 12.19 3.36
C GLY A 22 11.88 10.96 4.19
N SER A 23 12.42 11.19 5.37
CA SER A 23 12.70 10.15 6.35
C SER A 23 12.44 10.63 7.76
N GLY A 24 12.08 9.71 8.64
CA GLY A 24 11.93 10.02 10.05
C GLY A 24 11.92 8.78 10.92
N VAL A 25 12.37 8.99 12.18
CA VAL A 25 12.39 7.96 13.21
C VAL A 25 11.83 8.55 14.50
N TRP A 26 10.97 7.79 15.14
CA TRP A 26 10.47 8.09 16.47
C TRP A 26 10.60 6.88 17.38
N THR A 27 10.93 7.09 18.65
CA THR A 27 11.07 6.01 19.63
C THR A 27 10.49 6.40 20.98
N ALA A 28 9.92 5.42 21.65
CA ALA A 28 9.51 5.47 23.06
C ALA A 28 9.89 4.15 23.75
N PRO A 29 9.74 4.05 25.09
CA PRO A 29 10.03 2.81 25.79
C PRO A 29 9.23 1.62 25.23
N GLY A 30 9.93 0.69 24.55
CA GLY A 30 9.36 -0.53 24.00
C GLY A 30 8.83 -0.43 22.57
N VAL A 31 8.85 0.74 21.93
CA VAL A 31 8.37 0.92 20.56
C VAL A 31 9.30 1.84 19.76
N GLY A 32 9.44 1.57 18.47
CA GLY A 32 10.13 2.42 17.51
C GLY A 32 9.40 2.40 16.18
N LEU A 33 9.20 3.55 15.57
CA LEU A 33 8.57 3.76 14.28
C LEU A 33 9.56 4.45 13.36
N GLY A 34 9.75 3.90 12.16
CA GLY A 34 10.58 4.49 11.12
C GLY A 34 9.78 4.62 9.83
N HIS A 35 10.06 5.67 9.06
CA HIS A 35 9.35 5.94 7.80
C HIS A 35 10.28 6.46 6.72
N ARG A 36 9.99 6.06 5.48
CA ARG A 36 10.49 6.65 4.24
C ARG A 36 9.29 7.13 3.43
N ARG A 37 9.27 8.41 3.07
CA ARG A 37 8.12 9.06 2.46
C ARG A 37 8.30 9.25 0.97
N LEU A 38 7.29 8.83 0.19
CA LEU A 38 6.99 9.31 -1.14
C LEU A 38 5.81 10.26 -1.00
N SER A 39 6.03 11.54 -1.34
CA SER A 39 5.02 12.59 -1.14
C SER A 39 4.05 12.62 -2.31
N VAL A 40 2.76 12.35 -2.06
CA VAL A 40 1.67 12.35 -3.05
C VAL A 40 0.57 13.34 -2.68
N ILE A 41 0.20 13.40 -1.40
CA ILE A 41 -0.78 14.34 -0.85
C ILE A 41 -0.08 15.17 0.22
N ASP A 42 -0.32 16.49 0.21
CA ASP A 42 0.28 17.46 1.14
C ASP A 42 1.82 17.33 1.19
N LEU A 43 2.47 17.74 0.10
CA LEU A 43 3.88 17.45 -0.19
C LEU A 43 4.83 17.91 0.92
N GLU A 44 4.54 19.06 1.55
CA GLU A 44 5.40 19.66 2.57
C GLU A 44 4.86 19.51 4.01
N GLY A 45 3.54 19.46 4.17
CA GLY A 45 2.87 19.59 5.46
C GLY A 45 2.73 18.31 6.27
N SER A 46 3.00 17.14 5.69
CA SER A 46 2.73 15.83 6.32
C SER A 46 3.99 14.99 6.56
N PRO A 47 4.98 15.46 7.36
CA PRO A 47 6.14 14.64 7.70
C PRO A 47 5.75 13.43 8.55
N GLN A 48 6.50 12.34 8.42
CA GLN A 48 6.27 11.12 9.19
C GLN A 48 7.57 10.64 9.87
N PRO A 49 7.49 10.03 11.07
CA PRO A 49 6.31 9.75 11.89
C PRO A 49 5.54 11.01 12.30
N MET A 50 4.19 10.99 12.16
CA MET A 50 3.33 12.13 12.46
C MET A 50 2.72 11.99 13.85
N HIS A 51 2.68 13.09 14.60
CA HIS A 51 2.02 13.17 15.91
C HIS A 51 0.58 13.66 15.74
N SER A 52 -0.33 13.15 16.60
CA SER A 52 -1.65 13.77 16.76
C SER A 52 -1.52 15.17 17.35
N ALA A 53 -2.50 16.04 17.13
CA ALA A 53 -2.52 17.42 17.62
C ALA A 53 -2.31 17.54 19.16
N ASP A 54 -2.79 16.55 19.92
CA ASP A 54 -2.63 16.46 21.37
C ASP A 54 -1.32 15.75 21.81
N GLY A 55 -0.50 15.28 20.87
CA GLY A 55 0.76 14.56 21.12
C GLY A 55 0.60 13.14 21.69
N ARG A 56 -0.63 12.62 21.78
CA ARG A 56 -0.93 11.34 22.44
C ARG A 56 -0.91 10.12 21.52
N ALA A 57 -0.80 10.33 20.24
CA ALA A 57 -0.63 9.25 19.26
C ALA A 57 0.43 9.62 18.23
N VAL A 58 1.11 8.58 17.71
CA VAL A 58 2.12 8.72 16.64
C VAL A 58 1.84 7.67 15.58
N ILE A 59 1.89 8.06 14.30
CA ILE A 59 1.63 7.18 13.18
C ILE A 59 2.76 7.19 12.16
N VAL A 60 3.00 6.02 11.56
CA VAL A 60 3.63 5.87 10.24
C VAL A 60 2.64 5.20 9.30
N PHE A 61 2.50 5.74 8.10
CA PHE A 61 1.45 5.38 7.15
C PHE A 61 2.02 5.30 5.74
N ASN A 62 1.75 4.21 5.05
CA ASN A 62 2.04 4.01 3.63
C ASN A 62 0.73 3.73 2.92
N GLY A 63 0.28 4.67 2.10
CA GLY A 63 -0.99 4.55 1.40
C GLY A 63 -1.62 5.88 1.04
N GLU A 64 -2.90 5.81 0.71
CA GLU A 64 -3.77 6.95 0.43
C GLU A 64 -5.18 6.65 0.95
N ILE A 65 -5.78 7.60 1.65
CA ILE A 65 -7.17 7.54 2.09
C ILE A 65 -8.00 8.42 1.16
N TYR A 66 -8.70 7.81 0.22
CA TYR A 66 -9.41 8.52 -0.86
C TYR A 66 -10.53 9.42 -0.36
N ASN A 67 -11.24 9.03 0.69
CA ASN A 67 -12.33 9.79 1.29
C ASN A 67 -11.87 10.71 2.45
N TYR A 68 -10.57 11.05 2.53
CA TYR A 68 -10.04 11.83 3.65
C TYR A 68 -10.68 13.21 3.80
N ARG A 69 -11.08 13.84 2.69
CA ARG A 69 -11.69 15.18 2.71
C ARG A 69 -13.08 15.16 3.33
N GLU A 70 -13.87 14.10 3.08
CA GLU A 70 -15.18 13.88 3.69
C GLU A 70 -15.03 13.62 5.19
N LEU A 71 -14.14 12.69 5.55
CA LEU A 71 -13.86 12.36 6.95
C LEU A 71 -13.34 13.56 7.73
N ARG A 72 -12.45 14.35 7.13
CA ARG A 72 -11.93 15.57 7.74
C ARG A 72 -13.07 16.56 8.07
N ARG A 73 -14.00 16.79 7.14
CA ARG A 73 -15.17 17.66 7.37
C ARG A 73 -16.04 17.18 8.52
N GLU A 74 -16.31 15.88 8.58
CA GLU A 74 -17.07 15.26 9.68
C GLU A 74 -16.34 15.42 11.02
N LEU A 75 -15.05 15.13 11.06
CA LEU A 75 -14.25 15.22 12.27
C LEU A 75 -14.12 16.66 12.79
N ILE A 76 -14.02 17.66 11.89
CA ILE A 76 -14.03 19.09 12.27
C ILE A 76 -15.38 19.47 12.90
N GLN A 77 -16.50 19.00 12.37
CA GLN A 77 -17.82 19.25 12.97
C GLN A 77 -17.93 18.67 14.39
N ASP A 78 -17.19 17.60 14.67
CA ASP A 78 -17.09 17.00 16.01
C ASP A 78 -15.99 17.61 16.90
N GLY A 79 -15.38 18.70 16.44
CA GLY A 79 -14.42 19.48 17.22
C GLY A 79 -12.94 19.08 17.05
N ALA A 80 -12.61 18.20 16.09
CA ALA A 80 -11.21 17.89 15.79
C ALA A 80 -10.52 19.08 15.13
N GLN A 81 -9.25 19.28 15.51
CA GLN A 81 -8.38 20.29 14.92
C GLN A 81 -7.34 19.63 14.02
N PHE A 82 -7.04 20.25 12.90
CA PHE A 82 -6.08 19.78 11.91
C PHE A 82 -5.03 20.86 11.64
N HIS A 83 -3.79 20.44 11.44
CA HIS A 83 -2.63 21.30 11.18
C HIS A 83 -2.06 21.08 9.77
N THR A 84 -2.43 19.98 9.12
CA THR A 84 -1.97 19.58 7.79
C THR A 84 -3.17 19.45 6.84
N ASP A 85 -2.92 19.41 5.55
CA ASP A 85 -3.95 19.15 4.55
C ASP A 85 -3.97 17.69 4.07
N GLY A 86 -3.11 16.85 4.66
CA GLY A 86 -2.94 15.46 4.30
C GLY A 86 -3.98 14.52 4.89
N ASP A 87 -3.97 13.30 4.36
CA ASP A 87 -4.82 12.19 4.77
C ASP A 87 -4.31 11.48 6.05
N THR A 88 -3.01 11.56 6.32
CA THR A 88 -2.38 10.92 7.49
C THR A 88 -2.95 11.45 8.82
N GLU A 89 -3.15 12.75 8.94
CA GLU A 89 -3.71 13.37 10.15
C GLU A 89 -5.17 12.95 10.37
N VAL A 90 -5.91 12.68 9.27
CA VAL A 90 -7.28 12.19 9.33
C VAL A 90 -7.35 10.80 10.00
N ILE A 91 -6.37 9.92 9.76
CA ILE A 91 -6.29 8.62 10.44
C ILE A 91 -6.10 8.80 11.95
N LEU A 92 -5.23 9.73 12.38
CA LEU A 92 -5.01 10.03 13.80
C LEU A 92 -6.28 10.54 14.48
N ALA A 93 -7.00 11.47 13.84
CA ALA A 93 -8.27 11.99 14.34
C ALA A 93 -9.37 10.93 14.37
N ALA A 94 -9.44 10.08 13.34
CA ALA A 94 -10.37 8.95 13.25
C ALA A 94 -10.12 7.92 14.36
N TRP A 95 -8.84 7.57 14.61
CA TRP A 95 -8.46 6.71 15.73
C TRP A 95 -8.89 7.29 17.08
N ARG A 96 -8.69 8.58 17.27
CA ARG A 96 -9.07 9.26 18.52
C ARG A 96 -10.56 9.16 18.81
N LYS A 97 -11.39 9.29 17.76
CA LYS A 97 -12.84 9.27 17.85
C LYS A 97 -13.42 7.85 17.93
N TRP A 98 -12.97 6.94 17.07
CA TRP A 98 -13.60 5.63 16.87
C TRP A 98 -12.72 4.44 17.31
N GLY A 99 -11.46 4.66 17.70
CA GLY A 99 -10.54 3.57 17.97
C GLY A 99 -10.36 2.65 16.75
N PRO A 100 -10.31 1.31 16.95
CA PRO A 100 -10.17 0.35 15.83
C PRO A 100 -11.31 0.41 14.79
N ASP A 101 -12.51 0.86 15.19
CA ASP A 101 -13.67 0.97 14.28
C ASP A 101 -13.47 2.04 13.21
N CYS A 102 -12.44 2.91 13.34
CA CYS A 102 -12.05 3.85 12.27
C CYS A 102 -11.79 3.13 10.94
N LEU A 103 -11.31 1.87 10.94
CA LEU A 103 -11.06 1.10 9.74
C LEU A 103 -12.26 0.96 8.82
N HIS A 104 -13.47 0.84 9.39
CA HIS A 104 -14.71 0.74 8.61
C HIS A 104 -15.08 2.04 7.88
N ARG A 105 -14.50 3.17 8.33
CA ARG A 105 -14.75 4.51 7.77
C ARG A 105 -13.72 4.89 6.70
N LEU A 106 -12.54 4.27 6.72
CA LEU A 106 -11.46 4.56 5.78
C LEU A 106 -11.72 3.88 4.43
N GLU A 107 -11.67 4.64 3.35
CA GLU A 107 -11.67 4.14 1.98
C GLU A 107 -10.33 4.47 1.34
N GLY A 108 -9.55 3.44 0.99
CA GLY A 108 -8.20 3.66 0.49
C GLY A 108 -7.40 2.39 0.34
N MET A 109 -6.17 2.56 -0.09
CA MET A 109 -5.11 1.57 -0.05
C MET A 109 -4.14 1.96 1.04
N PHE A 110 -3.97 1.13 2.05
CA PHE A 110 -3.16 1.53 3.20
C PHE A 110 -2.56 0.40 4.01
N VAL A 111 -1.43 0.72 4.60
CA VAL A 111 -0.92 0.06 5.78
C VAL A 111 -0.40 1.14 6.74
N PHE A 112 -0.69 1.01 8.00
CA PHE A 112 -0.16 1.92 9.01
C PHE A 112 0.17 1.23 10.33
N ALA A 113 1.09 1.88 11.06
CA ALA A 113 1.39 1.56 12.43
C ALA A 113 1.14 2.81 13.27
N LEU A 114 0.17 2.74 14.18
CA LEU A 114 -0.23 3.81 15.08
C LEU A 114 0.06 3.42 16.51
N TYR A 115 0.80 4.23 17.23
CA TYR A 115 1.07 4.05 18.66
C TYR A 115 0.26 5.04 19.50
N ASP A 116 -0.62 4.50 20.36
CA ASP A 116 -1.36 5.26 21.36
C ASP A 116 -0.52 5.34 22.65
N CYS A 117 -0.04 6.53 22.98
CA CYS A 117 0.85 6.78 24.12
C CYS A 117 0.13 6.60 25.47
N ASP A 118 -1.16 6.94 25.55
CA ASP A 118 -1.95 6.83 26.77
C ASP A 118 -2.23 5.37 27.11
N ARG A 119 -2.65 4.60 26.10
CA ARG A 119 -2.96 3.18 26.24
C ARG A 119 -1.73 2.28 26.15
N ARG A 120 -0.60 2.83 25.69
CA ARG A 120 0.62 2.08 25.39
C ARG A 120 0.36 0.91 24.45
N GLN A 121 -0.41 1.17 23.41
CA GLN A 121 -0.86 0.19 22.42
C GLN A 121 -0.29 0.54 21.03
N LEU A 122 0.18 -0.47 20.32
CA LEU A 122 0.55 -0.36 18.91
C LEU A 122 -0.55 -1.04 18.09
N PHE A 123 -1.12 -0.29 17.16
CA PHE A 123 -2.17 -0.72 16.25
C PHE A 123 -1.61 -0.77 14.83
N LEU A 124 -1.51 -1.97 14.28
CA LEU A 124 -1.10 -2.23 12.90
C LEU A 124 -2.35 -2.58 12.10
N ALA A 125 -2.58 -1.93 10.97
CA ALA A 125 -3.75 -2.22 10.14
C ALA A 125 -3.38 -2.23 8.66
N ARG A 126 -4.02 -3.12 7.89
CA ARG A 126 -3.84 -3.28 6.45
C ARG A 126 -5.19 -3.12 5.74
N ASP A 127 -5.19 -2.51 4.57
CA ASP A 127 -6.38 -2.24 3.77
C ASP A 127 -7.17 -3.50 3.38
N ARG A 128 -8.39 -3.29 2.88
CA ARG A 128 -9.36 -4.35 2.55
C ARG A 128 -8.79 -5.43 1.63
N LEU A 129 -8.10 -5.02 0.56
CA LEU A 129 -7.60 -5.91 -0.48
C LEU A 129 -6.10 -6.24 -0.30
N GLY A 130 -5.44 -5.67 0.73
CA GLY A 130 -4.02 -5.85 0.97
C GLY A 130 -3.12 -5.22 -0.10
N VAL A 131 -3.55 -4.11 -0.70
CA VAL A 131 -2.78 -3.40 -1.73
C VAL A 131 -1.41 -2.96 -1.20
N LYS A 132 -1.37 -2.47 0.05
CA LYS A 132 -0.10 -2.14 0.70
C LYS A 132 0.37 -3.32 1.55
N PRO A 133 1.65 -3.76 1.38
CA PRO A 133 2.18 -4.91 2.10
C PRO A 133 2.64 -4.56 3.52
N LEU A 134 2.58 -5.55 4.44
CA LEU A 134 3.21 -5.48 5.75
C LEU A 134 3.71 -6.84 6.19
N TYR A 135 5.02 -6.96 6.35
CA TYR A 135 5.70 -8.13 6.90
C TYR A 135 5.89 -7.98 8.40
N LEU A 136 5.70 -9.07 9.13
CA LEU A 136 5.81 -9.18 10.58
C LEU A 136 6.82 -10.27 10.93
N ALA A 137 7.72 -10.01 11.87
CA ALA A 137 8.68 -10.99 12.34
C ALA A 137 8.80 -11.00 13.85
N ARG A 138 8.74 -12.18 14.47
CA ARG A 138 9.09 -12.34 15.88
C ARG A 138 10.59 -12.50 16.01
N LEU A 139 11.20 -11.53 16.69
CA LEU A 139 12.64 -11.52 16.92
C LEU A 139 13.03 -12.35 18.12
N GLU A 140 14.31 -12.73 18.19
CA GLU A 140 14.89 -13.30 19.41
C GLU A 140 14.72 -12.32 20.59
N GLY A 141 14.19 -12.81 21.70
CA GLY A 141 13.84 -11.98 22.87
C GLY A 141 12.39 -11.49 22.91
N GLY A 142 11.52 -11.92 21.95
CA GLY A 142 10.07 -11.75 21.98
C GLY A 142 9.57 -10.42 21.44
N ALA A 143 10.44 -9.55 20.90
CA ALA A 143 10.02 -8.34 20.21
C ALA A 143 9.38 -8.68 18.85
N LEU A 144 8.40 -7.87 18.42
CA LEU A 144 7.85 -7.89 17.07
C LEU A 144 8.53 -6.79 16.25
N ALA A 145 9.04 -7.15 15.08
CA ALA A 145 9.46 -6.20 14.04
C ALA A 145 8.45 -6.23 12.89
N PHE A 146 8.29 -5.09 12.21
CA PHE A 146 7.45 -4.98 11.03
C PHE A 146 8.08 -4.06 9.99
N ALA A 147 7.79 -4.29 8.72
CA ALA A 147 8.23 -3.47 7.61
C ALA A 147 7.34 -3.67 6.38
N SER A 148 7.27 -2.67 5.50
CA SER A 148 6.52 -2.78 4.24
C SER A 148 7.13 -3.80 3.28
N GLU A 149 8.43 -4.06 3.35
CA GLU A 149 9.14 -5.05 2.56
C GLU A 149 10.05 -5.91 3.44
N LEU A 150 10.33 -7.12 2.97
CA LEU A 150 11.17 -8.07 3.72
C LEU A 150 12.60 -7.54 3.93
N LYS A 151 13.15 -6.76 2.98
CA LYS A 151 14.48 -6.15 3.12
C LYS A 151 14.58 -5.20 4.31
N GLY A 152 13.47 -4.53 4.69
CA GLY A 152 13.40 -3.75 5.91
C GLY A 152 13.57 -4.61 7.16
N LEU A 153 12.97 -5.80 7.21
CA LEU A 153 13.18 -6.77 8.28
C LEU A 153 14.59 -7.37 8.26
N LEU A 154 15.13 -7.66 7.06
CA LEU A 154 16.49 -8.20 6.87
C LEU A 154 17.58 -7.25 7.39
N ALA A 155 17.32 -5.95 7.44
CA ALA A 155 18.23 -4.98 8.05
C ALA A 155 18.30 -5.09 9.59
N HIS A 156 17.36 -5.81 10.24
CA HIS A 156 17.37 -5.99 11.70
C HIS A 156 18.33 -7.13 12.11
N PRO A 157 19.31 -6.88 13.00
CA PRO A 157 20.37 -7.87 13.32
C PRO A 157 19.89 -9.11 14.03
N LEU A 158 18.71 -9.10 14.66
CA LEU A 158 18.14 -10.23 15.38
C LEU A 158 17.12 -11.01 14.54
N LEU A 159 16.96 -10.71 13.26
CA LEU A 159 16.11 -11.50 12.39
C LEU A 159 16.81 -12.82 12.02
N ARG A 160 16.12 -13.93 12.22
CA ARG A 160 16.55 -15.24 11.72
C ARG A 160 16.36 -15.33 10.22
N ARG A 161 17.43 -15.65 9.49
CA ARG A 161 17.43 -15.77 8.02
C ARG A 161 17.40 -17.25 7.61
N THR A 162 16.33 -17.94 7.95
CA THR A 162 16.14 -19.35 7.61
C THR A 162 15.04 -19.47 6.57
N ILE A 163 15.36 -20.02 5.40
CA ILE A 163 14.38 -20.23 4.32
C ILE A 163 13.31 -21.24 4.78
N ASP A 164 12.06 -20.95 4.45
CA ASP A 164 10.95 -21.88 4.61
C ASP A 164 10.82 -22.75 3.36
N PRO A 165 11.08 -24.09 3.45
CA PRO A 165 10.93 -24.97 2.29
C PRO A 165 9.52 -25.00 1.71
N LEU A 166 8.48 -24.80 2.55
CA LEU A 166 7.11 -24.76 2.09
C LEU A 166 6.81 -23.52 1.25
N ALA A 167 7.48 -22.39 1.55
CA ALA A 167 7.35 -21.19 0.70
C ALA A 167 8.00 -21.41 -0.67
N ILE A 168 9.07 -22.20 -0.75
CA ILE A 168 9.69 -22.57 -2.03
C ILE A 168 8.76 -23.53 -2.81
N GLU A 169 8.10 -24.46 -2.14
CA GLU A 169 7.10 -25.34 -2.75
C GLU A 169 5.90 -24.54 -3.30
N ASP A 170 5.40 -23.58 -2.51
CA ASP A 170 4.36 -22.64 -2.94
C ASP A 170 4.80 -21.85 -4.18
N TYR A 171 6.03 -21.32 -4.17
CA TYR A 171 6.58 -20.60 -5.32
C TYR A 171 6.66 -21.47 -6.58
N MET A 172 7.15 -22.71 -6.45
CA MET A 172 7.23 -23.63 -7.60
C MET A 172 5.85 -24.02 -8.15
N THR A 173 4.81 -23.91 -7.33
CA THR A 173 3.43 -24.24 -7.72
C THR A 173 2.70 -23.05 -8.33
N TRP A 174 2.84 -21.84 -7.72
CA TRP A 174 2.03 -20.66 -8.03
C TRP A 174 2.81 -19.56 -8.74
N GLY A 175 4.15 -19.64 -8.78
CA GLY A 175 5.02 -18.58 -9.31
C GLY A 175 5.27 -17.43 -8.34
N TYR A 176 4.73 -17.48 -7.13
CA TYR A 176 4.94 -16.48 -6.06
C TYR A 176 4.73 -17.12 -4.68
N VAL A 177 5.12 -16.40 -3.62
CA VAL A 177 4.89 -16.81 -2.23
C VAL A 177 3.57 -16.19 -1.74
N PRO A 178 2.51 -16.99 -1.47
CA PRO A 178 1.20 -16.48 -1.07
C PRO A 178 1.22 -15.70 0.24
N ASP A 179 0.22 -14.83 0.45
CA ASP A 179 0.14 -13.89 1.58
C ASP A 179 0.12 -14.56 2.97
N HIS A 180 -0.32 -15.82 3.07
CA HIS A 180 -0.33 -16.54 4.34
C HIS A 180 1.08 -16.98 4.81
N ARG A 181 2.13 -16.71 4.01
CA ARG A 181 3.49 -17.18 4.21
C ARG A 181 4.53 -16.16 3.76
N SER A 182 5.77 -16.31 4.17
CA SER A 182 6.94 -15.61 3.62
C SER A 182 8.03 -16.62 3.30
N VAL A 183 8.97 -16.25 2.44
CA VAL A 183 10.15 -17.07 2.12
C VAL A 183 11.02 -17.36 3.34
N LEU A 184 10.89 -16.59 4.42
CA LEU A 184 11.62 -16.80 5.67
C LEU A 184 10.73 -17.38 6.76
N LYS A 185 11.23 -18.42 7.44
CA LYS A 185 10.58 -18.98 8.63
C LYS A 185 10.43 -17.93 9.74
N GLY A 186 9.23 -17.87 10.33
CA GLY A 186 8.93 -16.94 11.41
C GLY A 186 8.70 -15.51 10.97
N VAL A 187 8.64 -15.29 9.66
CA VAL A 187 8.09 -14.08 9.04
C VAL A 187 6.71 -14.41 8.48
N GLU A 188 5.75 -13.55 8.75
CA GLU A 188 4.37 -13.62 8.25
C GLU A 188 3.96 -12.27 7.65
N LYS A 189 2.90 -12.25 6.86
CA LYS A 189 2.30 -11.01 6.36
C LYS A 189 1.04 -10.68 7.17
N LEU A 190 0.80 -9.41 7.46
CA LEU A 190 -0.51 -9.00 7.96
C LEU A 190 -1.53 -9.22 6.84
N ALA A 191 -2.54 -10.05 7.08
CA ALA A 191 -3.49 -10.41 6.05
C ALA A 191 -4.32 -9.19 5.58
N ALA A 192 -4.82 -9.24 4.34
CA ALA A 192 -5.73 -8.25 3.79
C ALA A 192 -6.99 -8.12 4.66
N GLY A 193 -7.47 -6.89 4.91
CA GLY A 193 -8.64 -6.67 5.77
C GLY A 193 -8.43 -7.07 7.24
N HIS A 194 -7.17 -7.12 7.72
CA HIS A 194 -6.84 -7.47 9.10
C HIS A 194 -6.13 -6.35 9.84
N PHE A 195 -6.17 -6.42 11.14
CA PHE A 195 -5.38 -5.60 12.04
C PHE A 195 -4.76 -6.43 13.17
N LEU A 196 -3.75 -5.87 13.80
CA LEU A 196 -3.10 -6.40 14.98
C LEU A 196 -3.03 -5.32 16.05
N LEU A 197 -3.49 -5.62 17.25
CA LEU A 197 -3.42 -4.74 18.41
C LEU A 197 -2.45 -5.33 19.43
N LEU A 198 -1.40 -4.59 19.74
CA LEU A 198 -0.34 -4.98 20.64
C LEU A 198 -0.34 -4.08 21.87
N GLU A 199 -0.56 -4.66 23.05
CA GLU A 199 -0.51 -3.95 24.31
C GLU A 199 0.82 -4.19 25.01
N HIS A 200 1.39 -3.14 25.56
CA HIS A 200 2.65 -3.26 26.29
C HIS A 200 2.52 -4.22 27.48
N GLY A 201 3.38 -5.23 27.52
CA GLY A 201 3.41 -6.22 28.60
C GLY A 201 2.38 -7.34 28.49
N ARG A 202 1.59 -7.39 27.42
CA ARG A 202 0.68 -8.51 27.13
C ARG A 202 1.21 -9.38 26.00
N THR A 203 0.77 -10.64 26.00
CA THR A 203 1.01 -11.54 24.88
C THR A 203 0.26 -11.01 23.65
N PRO A 204 0.90 -10.91 22.48
CA PRO A 204 0.23 -10.52 21.27
C PRO A 204 -0.97 -11.42 20.97
N GLU A 205 -2.12 -10.80 20.72
CA GLU A 205 -3.30 -11.50 20.21
C GLU A 205 -3.11 -11.89 18.74
N PRO A 206 -3.85 -12.86 18.22
CA PRO A 206 -3.89 -13.14 16.78
C PRO A 206 -4.35 -11.92 15.97
N GLN A 207 -3.99 -11.91 14.68
CA GLN A 207 -4.55 -10.94 13.73
C GLN A 207 -6.08 -11.04 13.75
N ARG A 208 -6.75 -9.88 13.75
CA ARG A 208 -8.22 -9.80 13.74
C ARG A 208 -8.69 -9.31 12.38
N GLN A 209 -9.63 -10.03 11.79
CA GLN A 209 -10.30 -9.63 10.55
C GLN A 209 -11.30 -8.51 10.86
N TRP A 210 -11.23 -7.42 10.10
CA TRP A 210 -12.19 -6.32 10.17
C TRP A 210 -13.01 -6.20 8.89
N TRP A 211 -12.55 -6.79 7.80
CA TRP A 211 -13.26 -6.81 6.52
C TRP A 211 -12.94 -8.06 5.73
N ASP A 212 -13.92 -8.52 4.94
CA ASP A 212 -13.76 -9.55 3.93
C ASP A 212 -14.72 -9.32 2.78
N VAL A 213 -14.41 -9.90 1.61
CA VAL A 213 -15.31 -9.90 0.48
C VAL A 213 -16.35 -11.02 0.64
N SER A 214 -17.63 -10.67 0.45
CA SER A 214 -18.72 -11.66 0.46
C SER A 214 -19.24 -11.91 -0.94
N PHE A 215 -19.30 -13.19 -1.32
CA PHE A 215 -19.94 -13.66 -2.55
C PHE A 215 -21.30 -14.34 -2.28
N ALA A 216 -21.82 -14.21 -1.05
CA ALA A 216 -23.07 -14.86 -0.63
C ALA A 216 -24.30 -14.24 -1.30
N GLU A 217 -24.27 -12.94 -1.56
CA GLU A 217 -25.35 -12.23 -2.21
C GLU A 217 -25.04 -11.99 -3.67
N ARG A 218 -26.01 -12.26 -4.53
CA ARG A 218 -25.92 -11.96 -5.97
C ARG A 218 -26.87 -10.81 -6.27
N GLU A 219 -26.34 -9.78 -6.92
CA GLU A 219 -27.17 -8.72 -7.46
C GLU A 219 -28.18 -9.30 -8.46
N LYS A 220 -29.44 -8.89 -8.32
CA LYS A 220 -30.55 -9.32 -9.20
C LYS A 220 -30.84 -8.18 -10.17
N GLY A 221 -30.98 -8.52 -11.46
CA GLY A 221 -31.30 -7.52 -12.47
C GLY A 221 -31.05 -8.03 -13.88
N GLY A 222 -31.52 -7.28 -14.86
CA GLY A 222 -31.18 -7.51 -16.26
C GLY A 222 -29.74 -7.07 -16.56
N THR A 223 -29.14 -7.62 -17.62
CA THR A 223 -27.77 -7.27 -18.02
C THR A 223 -27.56 -5.76 -18.16
N ARG A 224 -28.54 -5.04 -18.72
CA ARG A 224 -28.48 -3.59 -18.89
C ARG A 224 -28.37 -2.84 -17.57
N ASP A 225 -29.17 -3.24 -16.56
CA ASP A 225 -29.21 -2.59 -15.27
C ASP A 225 -27.94 -2.87 -14.47
N LEU A 226 -27.47 -4.13 -14.52
CA LEU A 226 -26.20 -4.53 -13.88
C LEU A 226 -25.00 -3.85 -14.50
N SER A 227 -24.97 -3.70 -15.85
CA SER A 227 -23.91 -2.95 -16.54
C SER A 227 -23.91 -1.47 -16.16
N ALA A 228 -25.08 -0.85 -16.03
CA ALA A 228 -25.19 0.55 -15.60
C ALA A 228 -24.70 0.75 -14.14
N GLN A 229 -25.05 -0.17 -13.24
CA GLN A 229 -24.57 -0.15 -11.86
C GLN A 229 -23.06 -0.36 -11.79
N LEU A 230 -22.51 -1.31 -12.56
CA LEU A 230 -21.06 -1.55 -12.63
C LEU A 230 -20.33 -0.28 -13.09
N LEU A 231 -20.78 0.33 -14.19
CA LEU A 231 -20.19 1.55 -14.73
C LEU A 231 -20.26 2.71 -13.73
N HIS A 232 -21.35 2.84 -13.00
CA HIS A 232 -21.49 3.85 -11.93
C HIS A 232 -20.45 3.63 -10.82
N ARG A 233 -20.34 2.41 -10.29
CA ARG A 233 -19.35 2.08 -9.26
C ARG A 233 -17.90 2.25 -9.77
N MET A 234 -17.63 1.95 -11.03
CA MET A 234 -16.32 2.18 -11.63
C MET A 234 -15.99 3.68 -11.73
N ARG A 235 -16.96 4.55 -12.11
CA ARG A 235 -16.79 6.01 -12.11
C ARG A 235 -16.44 6.55 -10.73
N GLU A 236 -17.19 6.14 -9.72
CA GLU A 236 -16.91 6.51 -8.32
C GLU A 236 -15.52 6.04 -7.89
N GLY A 237 -15.19 4.77 -8.20
CA GLY A 237 -13.92 4.19 -7.87
C GLY A 237 -12.72 4.85 -8.55
N VAL A 238 -12.82 5.20 -9.83
CA VAL A 238 -11.77 5.92 -10.55
C VAL A 238 -11.68 7.37 -10.06
N GLY A 239 -12.81 8.06 -9.97
CA GLY A 239 -12.86 9.46 -9.52
C GLY A 239 -12.27 9.67 -8.14
N SER A 240 -12.55 8.76 -7.19
CA SER A 240 -12.00 8.85 -5.83
C SER A 240 -10.47 8.69 -5.78
N ARG A 241 -9.87 8.02 -6.76
CA ARG A 241 -8.41 7.78 -6.85
C ARG A 241 -7.66 8.87 -7.63
N MET A 242 -8.39 9.83 -8.20
CA MET A 242 -7.77 10.95 -8.92
C MET A 242 -7.37 12.11 -8.00
N VAL A 243 -7.34 11.91 -6.70
CA VAL A 243 -6.93 12.89 -5.71
C VAL A 243 -5.42 12.77 -5.46
N ALA A 244 -4.64 13.71 -5.97
CA ALA A 244 -3.21 13.82 -5.72
C ALA A 244 -2.76 15.27 -5.90
N ASP A 245 -1.66 15.65 -5.23
CA ASP A 245 -1.00 16.95 -5.41
C ASP A 245 0.20 16.85 -6.39
N VAL A 246 0.33 15.69 -7.04
CA VAL A 246 1.34 15.37 -8.07
C VAL A 246 0.65 14.97 -9.38
N PRO A 247 1.32 15.04 -10.54
CA PRO A 247 0.78 14.55 -11.79
C PRO A 247 0.38 13.07 -11.69
N LEU A 248 -0.83 12.75 -12.18
CA LEU A 248 -1.34 11.38 -12.25
C LEU A 248 -1.27 10.85 -13.67
N GLY A 249 -0.98 9.55 -13.78
CA GLY A 249 -1.02 8.82 -15.02
C GLY A 249 -1.60 7.42 -14.84
N ALA A 250 -1.84 6.75 -15.96
CA ALA A 250 -2.32 5.36 -15.97
C ALA A 250 -1.47 4.49 -16.89
N PHE A 251 -1.23 3.25 -16.47
CA PHE A 251 -0.73 2.23 -17.37
C PHE A 251 -1.84 1.80 -18.33
N LEU A 252 -1.52 1.72 -19.62
CA LEU A 252 -2.45 1.38 -20.68
C LEU A 252 -1.91 0.23 -21.52
N SER A 253 -2.51 -0.94 -21.39
CA SER A 253 -2.20 -2.12 -22.22
C SER A 253 -3.08 -2.23 -23.46
N GLY A 254 -4.19 -1.49 -23.51
CA GLY A 254 -5.23 -1.66 -24.55
C GLY A 254 -6.20 -2.80 -24.25
N GLY A 255 -6.04 -3.52 -23.14
CA GLY A 255 -7.01 -4.50 -22.62
C GLY A 255 -8.27 -3.80 -22.08
N VAL A 256 -9.36 -4.55 -21.91
CA VAL A 256 -10.68 -4.01 -21.49
C VAL A 256 -10.58 -3.24 -20.18
N ASP A 257 -9.84 -3.75 -19.20
CA ASP A 257 -9.76 -3.16 -17.86
C ASP A 257 -9.02 -1.82 -17.89
N SER A 258 -7.79 -1.79 -18.41
CA SER A 258 -6.98 -0.57 -18.50
C SER A 258 -7.65 0.49 -19.37
N SER A 259 -8.27 0.08 -20.49
CA SER A 259 -9.02 0.99 -21.38
C SER A 259 -10.23 1.60 -20.69
N SER A 260 -10.96 0.82 -19.88
CA SER A 260 -12.11 1.30 -19.11
C SER A 260 -11.68 2.32 -18.04
N VAL A 261 -10.56 2.07 -17.35
CA VAL A 261 -10.01 3.02 -16.38
C VAL A 261 -9.61 4.33 -17.06
N VAL A 262 -8.86 4.27 -18.16
CA VAL A 262 -8.43 5.46 -18.91
C VAL A 262 -9.63 6.26 -19.46
N ALA A 263 -10.66 5.57 -19.98
CA ALA A 263 -11.89 6.21 -20.42
C ALA A 263 -12.57 7.01 -19.29
N LEU A 264 -12.69 6.41 -18.10
CA LEU A 264 -13.30 7.06 -16.95
C LEU A 264 -12.43 8.17 -16.36
N MET A 265 -11.10 8.03 -16.39
CA MET A 265 -10.17 9.10 -16.03
C MET A 265 -10.33 10.30 -16.97
N SER A 266 -10.42 10.05 -18.28
CA SER A 266 -10.61 11.10 -19.30
C SER A 266 -11.97 11.78 -19.16
N GLU A 267 -13.02 11.05 -18.77
CA GLU A 267 -14.35 11.61 -18.47
C GLU A 267 -14.32 12.53 -17.24
N ALA A 268 -13.51 12.19 -16.23
CA ALA A 268 -13.39 12.93 -14.97
C ALA A 268 -12.35 14.07 -14.99
N SER A 269 -11.47 14.10 -15.99
CA SER A 269 -10.38 15.09 -16.10
C SER A 269 -10.74 16.23 -17.06
N ASN A 270 -10.27 17.44 -16.74
CA ASN A 270 -10.37 18.62 -17.63
C ASN A 270 -9.12 18.79 -18.52
N SER A 271 -8.13 17.92 -18.40
CA SER A 271 -6.89 17.92 -19.19
C SER A 271 -6.60 16.52 -19.71
N PRO A 272 -5.79 16.38 -20.78
CA PRO A 272 -5.37 15.07 -21.26
C PRO A 272 -4.77 14.21 -20.13
N VAL A 273 -5.23 12.96 -20.03
CA VAL A 273 -4.69 12.00 -19.06
C VAL A 273 -3.34 11.50 -19.57
N THR A 274 -2.31 11.52 -18.73
CA THR A 274 -1.03 10.89 -19.06
C THR A 274 -1.18 9.38 -19.04
N THR A 275 -0.81 8.69 -20.12
CA THR A 275 -0.84 7.23 -20.20
C THR A 275 0.51 6.69 -20.60
N CYS A 276 0.87 5.53 -20.04
CA CYS A 276 2.13 4.85 -20.31
C CYS A 276 1.87 3.41 -20.76
N SER A 277 2.58 2.97 -21.81
CA SER A 277 2.60 1.59 -22.28
C SER A 277 4.01 1.06 -22.37
N ILE A 278 4.15 -0.23 -22.07
CA ILE A 278 5.39 -0.96 -22.31
C ILE A 278 5.10 -2.03 -23.34
N GLY A 279 5.82 -1.98 -24.45
CA GLY A 279 5.77 -2.96 -25.52
C GLY A 279 6.98 -3.88 -25.52
N PHE A 280 6.88 -4.91 -26.31
CA PHE A 280 7.95 -5.90 -26.50
C PHE A 280 8.36 -5.95 -27.98
N ASP A 281 9.62 -6.30 -28.24
CA ASP A 281 10.14 -6.53 -29.58
C ASP A 281 9.63 -7.87 -30.21
N VAL A 282 8.79 -8.60 -29.48
CA VAL A 282 8.15 -9.86 -29.92
C VAL A 282 6.68 -9.60 -30.22
N GLU A 283 6.28 -9.61 -31.49
CA GLU A 283 4.95 -9.25 -31.98
C GLU A 283 3.81 -10.03 -31.29
N SER A 284 4.03 -11.30 -30.92
CA SER A 284 2.98 -12.15 -30.33
C SER A 284 2.57 -11.74 -28.90
N VAL A 285 3.38 -10.92 -28.22
CA VAL A 285 3.13 -10.42 -26.84
C VAL A 285 3.07 -8.89 -26.78
N ASP A 286 3.23 -8.20 -27.92
CA ASP A 286 3.16 -6.75 -27.99
C ASP A 286 1.70 -6.29 -28.16
N GLU A 287 1.22 -5.55 -27.15
CA GLU A 287 -0.13 -4.99 -27.10
C GLU A 287 -0.17 -3.49 -27.43
N THR A 288 0.97 -2.86 -27.74
CA THR A 288 1.06 -1.40 -27.93
C THR A 288 0.13 -0.86 -29.00
N ARG A 289 -0.15 -1.64 -30.05
CA ARG A 289 -1.12 -1.24 -31.11
C ARG A 289 -2.53 -0.96 -30.54
N TYR A 290 -2.97 -1.75 -29.55
CA TYR A 290 -4.28 -1.57 -28.93
C TYR A 290 -4.26 -0.38 -27.96
N ALA A 291 -3.15 -0.22 -27.22
CA ALA A 291 -2.95 0.92 -26.36
C ALA A 291 -2.99 2.25 -27.13
N ARG A 292 -2.33 2.33 -28.28
CA ARG A 292 -2.37 3.52 -29.17
C ARG A 292 -3.79 3.83 -29.64
N GLN A 293 -4.58 2.85 -30.04
CA GLN A 293 -5.96 3.07 -30.44
C GLN A 293 -6.81 3.69 -29.33
N VAL A 294 -6.63 3.22 -28.10
CA VAL A 294 -7.32 3.77 -26.93
C VAL A 294 -6.80 5.17 -26.61
N ALA A 295 -5.49 5.38 -26.68
CA ALA A 295 -4.87 6.68 -26.44
C ALA A 295 -5.37 7.74 -27.45
N GLU A 296 -5.46 7.39 -28.74
CA GLU A 296 -6.02 8.24 -29.77
C GLU A 296 -7.52 8.54 -29.55
N LEU A 297 -8.30 7.51 -29.20
CA LEU A 297 -9.73 7.63 -28.94
C LEU A 297 -10.05 8.61 -27.82
N PHE A 298 -9.26 8.61 -26.73
CA PHE A 298 -9.47 9.44 -25.57
C PHE A 298 -8.53 10.67 -25.51
N ALA A 299 -7.75 10.89 -26.57
CA ALA A 299 -6.81 12.02 -26.73
C ALA A 299 -5.88 12.17 -25.50
N THR A 300 -5.30 11.04 -25.04
CA THR A 300 -4.38 11.03 -23.90
C THR A 300 -2.99 11.52 -24.30
N ASP A 301 -2.20 12.01 -23.33
CA ASP A 301 -0.77 12.24 -23.48
C ASP A 301 -0.05 10.90 -23.29
N HIS A 302 0.18 10.20 -24.40
CA HIS A 302 0.60 8.80 -24.42
C HIS A 302 2.10 8.63 -24.59
N HIS A 303 2.73 7.93 -23.64
CA HIS A 303 4.14 7.58 -23.65
C HIS A 303 4.32 6.08 -23.81
N GLU A 304 5.19 5.67 -24.73
CA GLU A 304 5.44 4.26 -25.03
C GLU A 304 6.93 3.94 -24.95
N ARG A 305 7.25 2.78 -24.40
CA ARG A 305 8.62 2.24 -24.38
C ARG A 305 8.62 0.78 -24.79
N ILE A 306 9.53 0.43 -25.70
CA ILE A 306 9.75 -0.97 -26.10
C ILE A 306 10.90 -1.54 -25.26
N VAL A 307 10.68 -2.74 -24.70
CA VAL A 307 11.67 -3.51 -23.93
C VAL A 307 12.05 -4.74 -24.74
N SER A 308 13.34 -5.01 -24.86
CA SER A 308 13.86 -6.20 -25.51
C SER A 308 13.94 -7.38 -24.53
N ALA A 309 13.64 -8.59 -25.01
CA ALA A 309 13.71 -9.83 -24.23
C ALA A 309 15.13 -10.22 -23.81
N ASP A 310 16.17 -9.65 -24.44
CA ASP A 310 17.57 -10.00 -24.18
C ASP A 310 18.19 -9.36 -22.93
N GLN A 311 17.38 -8.79 -22.04
CA GLN A 311 17.87 -8.12 -20.83
C GLN A 311 18.14 -9.09 -19.65
N PHE A 312 18.88 -10.17 -19.91
CA PHE A 312 19.36 -11.06 -18.84
C PHE A 312 20.22 -10.34 -17.80
N ASP A 313 20.87 -9.24 -18.16
CA ASP A 313 21.65 -8.39 -17.25
C ASP A 313 20.78 -7.71 -16.16
N ALA A 314 19.46 -7.68 -16.34
CA ALA A 314 18.51 -7.12 -15.36
C ALA A 314 18.13 -8.09 -14.22
N ILE A 315 18.52 -9.37 -14.27
CA ILE A 315 18.10 -10.39 -13.29
C ILE A 315 18.52 -9.99 -11.87
N ASP A 316 19.75 -9.52 -11.69
CA ASP A 316 20.24 -9.10 -10.37
C ASP A 316 19.48 -7.87 -9.86
N SER A 317 19.10 -6.95 -10.74
CA SER A 317 18.28 -5.79 -10.40
C SER A 317 16.85 -6.20 -10.00
N ILE A 318 16.25 -7.13 -10.76
CA ILE A 318 14.94 -7.70 -10.43
C ILE A 318 14.98 -8.39 -9.07
N ALA A 319 16.01 -9.22 -8.81
CA ALA A 319 16.19 -9.88 -7.53
C ALA A 319 16.39 -8.89 -6.36
N ALA A 320 16.95 -7.70 -6.62
CA ALA A 320 17.08 -6.64 -5.64
C ALA A 320 15.76 -5.88 -5.38
N ILE A 321 14.90 -5.81 -6.39
CA ILE A 321 13.57 -5.16 -6.28
C ILE A 321 12.59 -6.07 -5.53
N PHE A 322 12.46 -7.32 -5.95
CA PHE A 322 11.55 -8.29 -5.32
C PHE A 322 12.23 -8.98 -4.14
N ASP A 323 11.58 -8.93 -2.99
CA ASP A 323 12.10 -9.52 -1.75
C ASP A 323 11.91 -11.04 -1.67
N GLU A 324 10.99 -11.57 -2.47
CA GLU A 324 10.61 -12.97 -2.51
C GLU A 324 10.66 -13.47 -3.97
N PRO A 325 10.84 -14.79 -4.20
CA PRO A 325 10.79 -15.33 -5.55
C PRO A 325 9.47 -14.98 -6.25
N PHE A 326 9.58 -14.49 -7.48
CA PHE A 326 8.45 -14.03 -8.28
C PHE A 326 8.69 -14.40 -9.76
N ALA A 327 7.77 -15.16 -10.36
CA ALA A 327 7.90 -15.73 -11.70
C ALA A 327 6.87 -15.14 -12.67
N ASP A 328 6.74 -13.83 -12.70
CA ASP A 328 5.88 -13.12 -13.65
C ASP A 328 6.74 -12.44 -14.73
N ALA A 329 6.38 -12.65 -16.00
CA ALA A 329 7.06 -12.04 -17.13
C ALA A 329 6.96 -10.49 -17.11
N SER A 330 5.95 -9.93 -16.45
CA SER A 330 5.78 -8.48 -16.27
C SER A 330 6.76 -7.86 -15.27
N ALA A 331 7.51 -8.67 -14.50
CA ALA A 331 8.49 -8.17 -13.55
C ALA A 331 9.58 -7.33 -14.20
N LEU A 332 9.99 -7.69 -15.42
CA LEU A 332 11.04 -6.96 -16.15
C LEU A 332 10.55 -5.60 -16.69
N PRO A 333 9.37 -5.48 -17.32
CA PRO A 333 8.87 -4.22 -17.82
C PRO A 333 8.35 -3.26 -16.74
N THR A 334 7.97 -3.74 -15.55
CA THR A 334 7.45 -2.95 -14.44
C THR A 334 8.56 -2.33 -13.60
#